data_d39eb65be0593314abf710147349ffe6
#
_entry.id   d39eb65be0593314abf710147349ffe6
#
_cell.length_a   1.000
_cell.length_b   1.000
_cell.length_c   1.000
_cell.angle_alpha   90.00
_cell.angle_beta   90.00
_cell.angle_gamma   90.00
#
_symmetry.space_group_name_H-M   'P 1'
#
loop_
_entity.id
_entity.type
_entity.pdbx_description
1 polymer ?
#
loop_
_entity_poly.entity_id
_entity_poly.type
_entity_poly.pdbx_seq_one_letter_code
_entity_poly.pdbx_strand_id
1 'polypeptide(L)'
;KGNWKRIQEMIPDTRFNYDFWTSCEPKRSTYPACRAVICAKQQHPDLEDLMIYGIQKSYYLEAQNPSNEDVLIDIAKKLGLDIDKFKIDLKSLQVNEILLDEIKLARSMEMNSMPSLALQVNSTLKVIDIDYLDANYIIKQIISWINSHNWQ
;
A
#
# COMPACT_ATOMS: atom_id res chain seq x y z
N LYS A 1 12.45 -6.97 -11.83
CA LYS A 1 13.82 -6.49 -12.02
C LYS A 1 13.90 -5.35 -13.03
N GLY A 2 13.28 -5.47 -14.23
CA GLY A 2 13.29 -4.41 -15.25
C GLY A 2 12.65 -3.10 -14.79
N ASN A 3 11.49 -3.16 -14.12
CA ASN A 3 10.80 -1.97 -13.62
C ASN A 3 11.64 -1.16 -12.62
N TRP A 4 12.39 -1.82 -11.72
CA TRP A 4 13.25 -1.11 -10.77
C TRP A 4 14.36 -0.32 -11.46
N LYS A 5 14.98 -0.91 -12.51
CA LYS A 5 15.98 -0.19 -13.32
C LYS A 5 15.36 1.03 -13.99
N ARG A 6 14.20 0.86 -14.61
CA ARG A 6 13.48 1.97 -15.26
C ARG A 6 13.12 3.09 -14.27
N ILE A 7 12.72 2.75 -13.04
CA ILE A 7 12.44 3.75 -12.01
C ILE A 7 13.72 4.50 -11.63
N GLN A 8 14.85 3.81 -11.45
CA GLN A 8 16.12 4.47 -11.14
C GLN A 8 16.64 5.36 -12.28
N GLU A 9 16.35 5.00 -13.55
CA GLU A 9 16.67 5.86 -14.70
C GLU A 9 15.84 7.17 -14.67
N MET A 10 14.57 7.10 -14.21
CA MET A 10 13.68 8.26 -14.11
C MET A 10 13.93 9.08 -12.83
N ILE A 11 14.24 8.41 -11.73
CA ILE A 11 14.45 8.98 -10.39
C ILE A 11 15.73 8.40 -9.81
N PRO A 12 16.91 8.98 -10.12
CA PRO A 12 18.22 8.40 -9.79
C PRO A 12 18.48 8.13 -8.31
N ASP A 13 17.86 8.91 -7.41
CA ASP A 13 18.03 8.76 -5.96
C ASP A 13 17.22 7.60 -5.35
N THR A 14 16.38 6.92 -6.15
CA THR A 14 15.62 5.77 -5.69
C THR A 14 16.54 4.59 -5.44
N ARG A 15 16.46 4.00 -4.23
CA ARG A 15 17.27 2.87 -3.82
C ARG A 15 16.48 1.57 -3.92
N PHE A 16 17.13 0.53 -4.46
CA PHE A 16 16.61 -0.84 -4.48
C PHE A 16 17.71 -1.82 -4.11
N ASN A 17 17.37 -2.84 -3.33
CA ASN A 17 18.26 -3.99 -3.08
C ASN A 17 17.96 -5.10 -4.10
N TYR A 18 18.82 -5.22 -5.09
CA TYR A 18 18.69 -6.20 -6.17
C TYR A 18 18.92 -7.65 -5.74
N ASP A 19 19.45 -7.88 -4.53
CA ASP A 19 19.61 -9.22 -3.96
C ASP A 19 18.27 -9.92 -3.76
N PHE A 20 17.15 -9.18 -3.73
CA PHE A 20 15.81 -9.75 -3.73
C PHE A 20 15.63 -10.81 -4.83
N TRP A 21 16.17 -10.57 -6.02
CA TRP A 21 16.00 -11.45 -7.17
C TRP A 21 16.89 -12.70 -7.16
N THR A 22 17.84 -12.77 -6.24
CA THR A 22 18.74 -13.91 -6.03
C THR A 22 18.48 -14.64 -4.73
N SER A 23 18.00 -13.91 -3.70
CA SER A 23 17.80 -14.44 -2.34
C SER A 23 16.36 -14.83 -2.05
N CYS A 24 15.40 -14.34 -2.83
CA CYS A 24 13.98 -14.61 -2.63
C CYS A 24 13.35 -15.32 -3.83
N GLU A 25 12.42 -16.21 -3.55
CA GLU A 25 11.48 -16.72 -4.55
C GLU A 25 10.33 -15.70 -4.71
N PRO A 26 10.19 -15.02 -5.88
CA PRO A 26 9.16 -14.03 -6.07
C PRO A 26 7.76 -14.66 -6.08
N LYS A 27 6.91 -14.28 -5.13
CA LYS A 27 5.49 -14.65 -5.10
C LYS A 27 4.67 -13.48 -5.66
N ARG A 28 3.73 -13.78 -6.54
CA ARG A 28 2.89 -12.75 -7.19
C ARG A 28 1.61 -12.45 -6.42
N SER A 29 1.66 -12.51 -5.09
CA SER A 29 0.49 -12.19 -4.26
C SER A 29 0.82 -11.09 -3.27
N THR A 30 0.06 -10.00 -3.34
CA THR A 30 0.13 -8.89 -2.37
C THR A 30 -0.88 -9.07 -1.23
N TYR A 31 -1.82 -10.01 -1.34
CA TYR A 31 -2.89 -10.20 -0.36
C TYR A 31 -2.40 -10.43 1.06
N PRO A 32 -1.35 -11.23 1.33
CA PRO A 32 -0.83 -11.37 2.69
C PRO A 32 -0.37 -10.02 3.28
N ALA A 33 0.34 -9.21 2.48
CA ALA A 33 0.79 -7.89 2.91
C ALA A 33 -0.38 -6.93 3.18
N CYS A 34 -1.40 -6.92 2.32
CA CYS A 34 -2.60 -6.11 2.52
C CYS A 34 -3.36 -6.52 3.80
N ARG A 35 -3.52 -7.82 4.05
CA ARG A 35 -4.10 -8.30 5.32
C ARG A 35 -3.29 -7.89 6.54
N ALA A 36 -1.96 -7.91 6.44
CA ALA A 36 -1.09 -7.47 7.52
C ALA A 36 -1.29 -5.99 7.88
N VAL A 37 -1.50 -5.13 6.88
CA VAL A 37 -1.84 -3.71 7.08
C VAL A 37 -3.18 -3.58 7.81
N ILE A 38 -4.21 -4.33 7.39
CA ILE A 38 -5.52 -4.34 8.05
C ILE A 38 -5.39 -4.81 9.50
N CYS A 39 -4.62 -5.87 9.78
CA CYS A 39 -4.38 -6.35 11.14
C CYS A 39 -3.69 -5.29 12.03
N ALA A 40 -2.70 -4.58 11.49
CA ALA A 40 -2.02 -3.51 12.22
C ALA A 40 -2.98 -2.36 12.55
N LYS A 41 -3.75 -1.90 11.57
CA LYS A 41 -4.79 -0.87 11.72
C LYS A 41 -5.85 -1.23 12.75
N GLN A 42 -6.29 -2.51 12.79
CA GLN A 42 -7.28 -2.98 13.77
C GLN A 42 -6.75 -3.00 15.21
N GLN A 43 -5.44 -3.21 15.39
CA GLN A 43 -4.83 -3.13 16.73
C GLN A 43 -4.61 -1.67 17.14
N HIS A 44 -4.03 -0.87 16.26
CA HIS A 44 -3.76 0.55 16.45
C HIS A 44 -3.83 1.29 15.11
N PRO A 45 -4.79 2.20 14.89
CA PRO A 45 -4.94 2.93 13.63
C PRO A 45 -3.67 3.63 13.15
N ASP A 46 -2.88 4.19 14.07
CA ASP A 46 -1.62 4.90 13.77
C ASP A 46 -0.51 3.97 13.24
N LEU A 47 -0.67 2.65 13.34
CA LEU A 47 0.29 1.68 12.85
C LEU A 47 0.05 1.27 11.39
N GLU A 48 -1.03 1.73 10.75
CA GLU A 48 -1.32 1.45 9.34
C GLU A 48 -0.16 1.87 8.45
N ASP A 49 0.22 3.15 8.49
CA ASP A 49 1.31 3.70 7.68
C ASP A 49 2.68 3.10 8.03
N LEU A 50 2.92 2.83 9.30
CA LEU A 50 4.16 2.20 9.74
C LEU A 50 4.28 0.75 9.24
N MET A 51 3.18 0.02 9.20
CA MET A 51 3.15 -1.33 8.63
C MET A 51 3.37 -1.31 7.11
N ILE A 52 2.75 -0.37 6.39
CA ILE A 52 2.98 -0.15 4.95
C ILE A 52 4.46 0.14 4.71
N TYR A 53 5.04 1.08 5.47
CA TYR A 53 6.45 1.44 5.34
C TYR A 53 7.36 0.24 5.62
N GLY A 54 7.10 -0.53 6.67
CA GLY A 54 7.86 -1.74 7.01
C GLY A 54 7.84 -2.77 5.89
N ILE A 55 6.68 -3.01 5.27
CA ILE A 55 6.50 -3.91 4.12
C ILE A 55 7.30 -3.42 2.91
N GLN A 56 7.19 -2.13 2.58
CA GLN A 56 7.92 -1.53 1.46
C GLN A 56 9.43 -1.60 1.67
N LYS A 57 9.89 -1.27 2.88
CA LYS A 57 11.31 -1.34 3.25
C LYS A 57 11.85 -2.75 3.13
N SER A 58 11.14 -3.75 3.66
CA SER A 58 11.52 -5.15 3.56
C SER A 58 11.66 -5.60 2.11
N TYR A 59 10.72 -5.22 1.25
CA TYR A 59 10.72 -5.60 -0.16
C TYR A 59 11.79 -4.87 -0.98
N TYR A 60 11.85 -3.54 -0.87
CA TYR A 60 12.68 -2.73 -1.75
C TYR A 60 14.13 -2.60 -1.26
N LEU A 61 14.36 -2.61 0.06
CA LEU A 61 15.67 -2.28 0.63
C LEU A 61 16.34 -3.45 1.37
N GLU A 62 15.57 -4.40 1.90
CA GLU A 62 16.10 -5.48 2.73
C GLU A 62 16.09 -6.85 2.04
N ALA A 63 15.67 -6.90 0.78
CA ALA A 63 15.57 -8.13 -0.02
C ALA A 63 14.77 -9.24 0.68
N GLN A 64 13.67 -8.87 1.36
CA GLN A 64 12.77 -9.80 2.03
C GLN A 64 11.44 -9.87 1.27
N ASN A 65 10.83 -11.06 1.20
CA ASN A 65 9.58 -11.23 0.48
C ASN A 65 8.38 -11.02 1.41
N PRO A 66 7.61 -9.91 1.28
CA PRO A 66 6.46 -9.62 2.13
C PRO A 66 5.23 -10.49 1.84
N SER A 67 5.33 -11.44 0.91
CA SER A 67 4.34 -12.53 0.77
C SER A 67 4.61 -13.68 1.75
N ASN A 68 5.73 -13.67 2.46
CA ASN A 68 6.06 -14.65 3.50
C ASN A 68 5.55 -14.15 4.85
N GLU A 69 4.83 -15.03 5.55
CA GLU A 69 4.23 -14.73 6.86
C GLU A 69 5.27 -14.31 7.91
N ASP A 70 6.42 -14.96 7.93
CA ASP A 70 7.49 -14.66 8.89
C ASP A 70 8.00 -13.22 8.75
N VAL A 71 8.12 -12.72 7.52
CA VAL A 71 8.51 -11.32 7.27
C VAL A 71 7.47 -10.36 7.84
N LEU A 72 6.18 -10.64 7.64
CA LEU A 72 5.09 -9.81 8.15
C LEU A 72 5.03 -9.83 9.68
N ILE A 73 5.24 -10.99 10.29
CA ILE A 73 5.31 -11.15 11.75
C ILE A 73 6.49 -10.38 12.33
N ASP A 74 7.65 -10.40 11.68
CA ASP A 74 8.82 -9.67 12.16
C ASP A 74 8.64 -8.14 12.05
N ILE A 75 7.93 -7.66 11.04
CA ILE A 75 7.53 -6.26 10.97
C ILE A 75 6.58 -5.93 12.13
N ALA A 76 5.54 -6.75 12.35
CA ALA A 76 4.58 -6.58 13.42
C ALA A 76 5.23 -6.53 14.81
N LYS A 77 6.23 -7.40 15.07
CA LYS A 77 7.03 -7.37 16.30
C LYS A 77 7.77 -6.05 16.49
N LYS A 78 8.44 -5.57 15.42
CA LYS A 78 9.18 -4.29 15.47
C LYS A 78 8.25 -3.10 15.76
N LEU A 79 6.98 -3.19 15.38
CA LEU A 79 5.96 -2.18 15.63
C LEU A 79 5.28 -2.32 16.99
N GLY A 80 5.61 -3.36 17.78
CA GLY A 80 5.05 -3.58 19.11
C GLY A 80 3.61 -4.13 19.12
N LEU A 81 3.16 -4.73 18.03
CA LEU A 81 1.84 -5.36 17.93
C LEU A 81 1.75 -6.61 18.83
N ASP A 82 0.54 -6.92 19.28
CA ASP A 82 0.21 -8.24 19.85
C ASP A 82 0.36 -9.31 18.76
N ILE A 83 1.40 -10.12 18.90
CA ILE A 83 1.79 -11.07 17.86
C ILE A 83 0.88 -12.27 17.79
N ASP A 84 0.34 -12.71 18.92
CA ASP A 84 -0.57 -13.87 18.95
C ASP A 84 -1.90 -13.48 18.28
N LYS A 85 -2.43 -12.31 18.61
CA LYS A 85 -3.59 -11.73 17.92
C LYS A 85 -3.29 -11.52 16.44
N PHE A 86 -2.15 -10.92 16.08
CA PHE A 86 -1.77 -10.67 14.70
C PHE A 86 -1.74 -11.92 13.83
N LYS A 87 -1.16 -13.03 14.34
CA LYS A 87 -1.11 -14.32 13.63
C LYS A 87 -2.49 -14.92 13.38
N ILE A 88 -3.39 -14.79 14.36
CA ILE A 88 -4.77 -15.26 14.23
C ILE A 88 -5.51 -14.43 13.18
N ASP A 89 -5.47 -13.11 13.33
CA ASP A 89 -6.18 -12.16 12.46
C ASP A 89 -5.70 -12.25 11.01
N LEU A 90 -4.39 -12.40 10.78
CA LEU A 90 -3.78 -12.51 9.46
C LEU A 90 -4.38 -13.64 8.59
N LYS A 91 -4.85 -14.70 9.24
CA LYS A 91 -5.46 -15.89 8.62
C LYS A 91 -6.98 -15.91 8.72
N SER A 92 -7.57 -14.95 9.41
CA SER A 92 -9.01 -14.94 9.69
C SER A 92 -9.82 -14.65 8.41
N LEU A 93 -11.02 -15.23 8.35
CA LEU A 93 -12.01 -14.91 7.32
C LEU A 93 -12.43 -13.46 7.39
N GLN A 94 -12.57 -12.90 8.60
CA GLN A 94 -12.98 -11.51 8.81
C GLN A 94 -12.01 -10.52 8.15
N VAL A 95 -10.69 -10.67 8.35
CA VAL A 95 -9.69 -9.79 7.73
C VAL A 95 -9.66 -9.98 6.20
N ASN A 96 -9.89 -11.21 5.74
CA ASN A 96 -10.00 -11.46 4.30
C ASN A 96 -11.24 -10.81 3.68
N GLU A 97 -12.38 -10.81 4.36
CA GLU A 97 -13.61 -10.14 3.94
C GLU A 97 -13.41 -8.63 3.86
N ILE A 98 -12.78 -8.02 4.87
CA ILE A 98 -12.44 -6.58 4.86
C ILE A 98 -11.59 -6.26 3.61
N LEU A 99 -10.54 -7.02 3.34
CA LEU A 99 -9.71 -6.82 2.15
C LEU A 99 -10.52 -6.92 0.85
N LEU A 100 -11.39 -7.92 0.75
CA LEU A 100 -12.22 -8.10 -0.45
C LEU A 100 -13.23 -6.96 -0.63
N ASP A 101 -13.76 -6.42 0.44
CA ASP A 101 -14.67 -5.28 0.39
C ASP A 101 -13.95 -3.98 0.01
N GLU A 102 -12.73 -3.74 0.51
CA GLU A 102 -11.88 -2.63 0.04
C GLU A 102 -11.56 -2.74 -1.46
N ILE A 103 -11.26 -3.96 -1.95
CA ILE A 103 -11.04 -4.20 -3.39
C ILE A 103 -12.32 -3.94 -4.20
N LYS A 104 -13.49 -4.37 -3.71
CA LYS A 104 -14.78 -4.10 -4.37
C LYS A 104 -15.05 -2.60 -4.41
N LEU A 105 -14.81 -1.89 -3.30
CA LEU A 105 -14.97 -0.44 -3.25
C LEU A 105 -14.07 0.25 -4.28
N ALA A 106 -12.79 -0.09 -4.33
CA ALA A 106 -11.87 0.48 -5.31
C ALA A 106 -12.34 0.24 -6.76
N ARG A 107 -12.82 -0.97 -7.07
CA ARG A 107 -13.38 -1.31 -8.39
C ARG A 107 -14.66 -0.56 -8.71
N SER A 108 -15.54 -0.35 -7.73
CA SER A 108 -16.78 0.43 -7.91
C SER A 108 -16.49 1.91 -8.23
N MET A 109 -15.31 2.40 -7.83
CA MET A 109 -14.80 3.73 -8.17
C MET A 109 -13.96 3.74 -9.46
N GLU A 110 -14.03 2.68 -10.27
CA GLU A 110 -13.25 2.51 -11.50
C GLU A 110 -11.71 2.51 -11.30
N MET A 111 -11.23 2.28 -10.06
CA MET A 111 -9.81 2.16 -9.73
C MET A 111 -9.28 0.78 -10.14
N ASN A 112 -9.06 0.58 -11.44
CA ASN A 112 -8.69 -0.72 -12.03
C ASN A 112 -7.19 -0.88 -12.29
N SER A 113 -6.40 0.15 -11.99
CA SER A 113 -4.94 0.15 -12.14
C SER A 113 -4.24 0.60 -10.85
N MET A 114 -2.95 0.29 -10.72
CA MET A 114 -2.14 0.71 -9.59
C MET A 114 -0.90 1.47 -10.07
N PRO A 115 -0.62 2.61 -9.47
CA PRO A 115 -1.43 3.32 -8.49
C PRO A 115 -2.64 4.02 -9.11
N SER A 116 -3.70 4.23 -8.32
CA SER A 116 -4.84 5.08 -8.66
C SER A 116 -5.14 6.01 -7.49
N LEU A 117 -5.61 7.20 -7.79
CA LEU A 117 -6.00 8.20 -6.80
C LEU A 117 -7.37 8.75 -7.13
N ALA A 118 -8.27 8.75 -6.16
CA ALA A 118 -9.57 9.37 -6.28
C ALA A 118 -9.85 10.28 -5.08
N LEU A 119 -10.55 11.37 -5.33
CA LEU A 119 -11.02 12.30 -4.32
C LEU A 119 -12.54 12.29 -4.30
N GLN A 120 -13.11 12.05 -3.12
CA GLN A 120 -14.55 12.19 -2.90
C GLN A 120 -14.83 13.44 -2.08
N VAL A 121 -15.70 14.29 -2.61
CA VAL A 121 -16.24 15.44 -1.90
C VAL A 121 -17.76 15.31 -1.89
N ASN A 122 -18.35 15.23 -0.71
CA ASN A 122 -19.76 14.86 -0.54
C ASN A 122 -20.06 13.51 -1.22
N SER A 123 -20.97 13.49 -2.19
CA SER A 123 -21.34 12.27 -2.95
C SER A 123 -20.65 12.20 -4.33
N THR A 124 -19.80 13.15 -4.66
CA THR A 124 -19.17 13.25 -5.98
C THR A 124 -17.73 12.76 -5.93
N LEU A 125 -17.42 11.82 -6.82
CA LEU A 125 -16.09 11.24 -6.97
C LEU A 125 -15.37 11.86 -8.17
N LYS A 126 -14.10 12.15 -8.02
CA LYS A 126 -13.19 12.50 -9.12
C LYS A 126 -11.95 11.62 -9.09
N VAL A 127 -11.64 11.00 -10.19
CA VAL A 127 -10.33 10.38 -10.43
C VAL A 127 -9.30 11.50 -10.65
N ILE A 128 -8.17 11.38 -9.96
CA ILE A 128 -7.05 12.33 -10.04
C ILE A 128 -5.97 11.72 -10.93
N ASP A 129 -5.53 12.45 -11.93
CA ASP A 129 -4.43 12.02 -12.78
C ASP A 129 -3.12 12.06 -12.01
N ILE A 130 -2.37 10.96 -12.10
CA ILE A 130 -1.10 10.80 -11.38
C ILE A 130 0.05 11.25 -12.27
N ASP A 131 0.85 12.21 -11.78
CA ASP A 131 2.14 12.54 -12.32
C ASP A 131 3.24 12.10 -11.34
N TYR A 132 4.18 11.27 -11.80
CA TYR A 132 5.25 10.74 -10.96
C TYR A 132 6.39 11.73 -10.73
N LEU A 133 6.44 12.82 -11.48
CA LEU A 133 7.52 13.79 -11.44
C LEU A 133 7.06 15.17 -10.95
N ASP A 134 5.76 15.48 -11.04
CA ASP A 134 5.20 16.76 -10.60
C ASP A 134 4.04 16.55 -9.57
N ALA A 135 4.40 16.54 -8.30
CA ALA A 135 3.41 16.49 -7.21
C ALA A 135 2.47 17.72 -7.22
N ASN A 136 2.92 18.90 -7.72
CA ASN A 136 2.09 20.10 -7.78
C ASN A 136 0.95 19.93 -8.79
N TYR A 137 1.14 19.15 -9.85
CA TYR A 137 0.06 18.82 -10.78
C TYR A 137 -1.08 18.08 -10.06
N ILE A 138 -0.76 17.10 -9.24
CA ILE A 138 -1.73 16.35 -8.43
C ILE A 138 -2.43 17.27 -7.43
N ILE A 139 -1.65 18.07 -6.69
CA ILE A 139 -2.18 19.00 -5.67
C ILE A 139 -3.13 20.04 -6.30
N LYS A 140 -2.80 20.58 -7.46
CA LYS A 140 -3.67 21.54 -8.17
C LYS A 140 -5.02 20.93 -8.54
N GLN A 141 -5.06 19.68 -8.99
CA GLN A 141 -6.31 18.99 -9.28
C GLN A 141 -7.17 18.84 -8.02
N ILE A 142 -6.56 18.45 -6.89
CA ILE A 142 -7.24 18.29 -5.61
C ILE A 142 -7.83 19.62 -5.15
N ILE A 143 -7.03 20.68 -5.10
CA ILE A 143 -7.46 22.02 -4.67
C ILE A 143 -8.60 22.54 -5.57
N SER A 144 -8.43 22.43 -6.88
CA SER A 144 -9.45 22.86 -7.84
C SER A 144 -10.79 22.14 -7.62
N TRP A 145 -10.74 20.83 -7.37
CA TRP A 145 -11.93 20.03 -7.12
C TRP A 145 -12.62 20.39 -5.82
N ILE A 146 -11.87 20.55 -4.71
CA ILE A 146 -12.40 20.97 -3.41
C ILE A 146 -13.06 22.33 -3.53
N ASN A 147 -12.39 23.31 -4.15
CA ASN A 147 -12.93 24.66 -4.31
C ASN A 147 -14.22 24.71 -5.14
N SER A 148 -14.35 23.83 -6.14
CA SER A 148 -15.57 23.77 -6.97
C SER A 148 -16.77 23.10 -6.29
N HIS A 149 -16.57 22.40 -5.16
CA HIS A 149 -17.61 21.60 -4.48
C HIS A 149 -17.87 22.02 -3.02
N ASN A 150 -17.10 22.98 -2.47
CA ASN A 150 -17.30 23.50 -1.11
C ASN A 150 -18.31 24.67 -1.01
N TRP A 151 -19.03 25.02 -2.07
CA TRP A 151 -19.96 26.16 -2.12
C TRP A 151 -21.44 25.73 -2.14
N GLN A 152 -21.78 24.58 -1.49
CA GLN A 152 -23.20 24.21 -1.27
C GLN A 152 -23.49 24.04 0.20
#